data_0e9d556b5014d269f8115e21a812d985
#
_entry.id   0e9d556b5014d269f8115e21a812d985
#
_cell.length_a   1.000
_cell.length_b   1.000
_cell.length_c   1.000
_cell.angle_alpha   90.00
_cell.angle_beta   90.00
_cell.angle_gamma   90.00
#
_symmetry.space_group_name_H-M   'P 1'
#
loop_
_entity.id
_entity.type
_entity.pdbx_description
1 polymer ?
#
loop_
_entity_poly.entity_id
_entity_poly.type
_entity_poly.pdbx_seq_one_letter_code
_entity_poly.pdbx_strand_id
1 'polypeptide(L)'
;MLPRRGYPTLAFALAALVSSALAQTFGEGPLAADTTAHLPPIAVDGNRFVNPEGETVVFRGLALSDPHALLERGQWGRGFFEAARSWNANLVRIPVHPASWRELGSRQYLELLDNAIQWAGELGLYVIIDWHTIGNPLTDVYHRDNYITDRGETFRFWYTIASRYGRNPTVAFYELFNEPTNRGGQMGRLPWAQYRAYIEELIYMLRQIDPDCIPLVAGFNWAYELRNAKEDPLPFAGVAYVSHPYPQKRNPPWEQQWLADWGHMASEYPVFCTEFGFMSEDGPGAHIPVIGDETYGEALVAFMEARGISWTPWVFDAQWSPQLIEDWDFTPTRQGRFFREKMQQLNQGASAPRR
;
A
#
# COMPACT_ATOMS: atom_id res chain seq x y z
N MET A 1 4.52 -51.05 2.57
CA MET A 1 5.28 -50.09 1.73
C MET A 1 4.55 -49.95 0.41
N LEU A 2 3.78 -48.87 0.23
CA LEU A 2 3.15 -48.52 -1.04
C LEU A 2 3.83 -47.23 -1.55
N PRO A 3 4.19 -47.12 -2.83
CA PRO A 3 4.90 -45.97 -3.35
C PRO A 3 4.00 -44.73 -3.46
N ARG A 4 4.47 -43.61 -2.93
CA ARG A 4 3.87 -42.27 -3.16
C ARG A 4 4.02 -41.92 -4.65
N ARG A 5 2.92 -41.93 -5.39
CA ARG A 5 2.86 -41.35 -6.74
C ARG A 5 2.77 -39.83 -6.61
N GLY A 6 3.81 -39.13 -7.09
CA GLY A 6 3.82 -37.70 -7.24
C GLY A 6 2.83 -37.24 -8.33
N TYR A 7 2.10 -36.17 -8.09
CA TYR A 7 1.31 -35.46 -9.07
C TYR A 7 1.90 -34.03 -9.34
N PRO A 8 3.01 -33.90 -10.08
CA PRO A 8 3.47 -32.58 -10.47
C PRO A 8 2.87 -32.07 -11.79
N THR A 9 2.32 -32.96 -12.63
CA THR A 9 1.94 -32.61 -14.01
C THR A 9 0.58 -31.91 -14.15
N LEU A 10 -0.38 -32.14 -13.25
CA LEU A 10 -1.70 -31.49 -13.33
C LEU A 10 -1.68 -30.02 -12.90
N ALA A 11 -0.88 -29.68 -11.89
CA ALA A 11 -0.81 -28.29 -11.40
C ALA A 11 -0.19 -27.34 -12.43
N PHE A 12 0.85 -27.77 -13.13
CA PHE A 12 1.47 -26.98 -14.21
C PHE A 12 0.55 -26.79 -15.42
N ALA A 13 -0.22 -27.80 -15.78
CA ALA A 13 -1.16 -27.72 -16.91
C ALA A 13 -2.35 -26.81 -16.58
N LEU A 14 -2.84 -26.81 -15.35
CA LEU A 14 -3.94 -25.94 -14.91
C LEU A 14 -3.48 -24.47 -14.83
N ALA A 15 -2.30 -24.19 -14.29
CA ALA A 15 -1.72 -22.87 -14.24
C ALA A 15 -1.50 -22.28 -15.65
N ALA A 16 -1.00 -23.08 -16.61
CA ALA A 16 -0.83 -22.65 -18.00
C ALA A 16 -2.16 -22.34 -18.70
N LEU A 17 -3.21 -23.12 -18.42
CA LEU A 17 -4.55 -22.87 -18.99
C LEU A 17 -5.20 -21.61 -18.40
N VAL A 18 -5.03 -21.37 -17.11
CA VAL A 18 -5.56 -20.16 -16.45
C VAL A 18 -4.80 -18.91 -16.93
N SER A 19 -3.47 -18.98 -17.03
CA SER A 19 -2.66 -17.88 -17.60
C SER A 19 -3.06 -17.55 -19.06
N SER A 20 -3.31 -18.58 -19.87
CA SER A 20 -3.78 -18.41 -21.25
C SER A 20 -5.18 -17.78 -21.30
N ALA A 21 -6.09 -18.18 -20.41
CA ALA A 21 -7.43 -17.60 -20.33
C ALA A 21 -7.39 -16.14 -19.84
N LEU A 22 -6.54 -15.81 -18.88
CA LEU A 22 -6.32 -14.45 -18.42
C LEU A 22 -5.70 -13.56 -19.52
N ALA A 23 -4.71 -14.07 -20.26
CA ALA A 23 -4.12 -13.36 -21.39
C ALA A 23 -5.14 -13.10 -22.51
N GLN A 24 -6.07 -14.03 -22.77
CA GLN A 24 -7.18 -13.84 -23.72
C GLN A 24 -8.18 -12.78 -23.23
N THR A 25 -8.39 -12.67 -21.93
CA THR A 25 -9.34 -11.72 -21.34
C THR A 25 -8.74 -10.31 -21.22
N PHE A 26 -7.46 -10.19 -20.86
CA PHE A 26 -6.80 -8.92 -20.54
C PHE A 26 -5.69 -8.52 -21.51
N GLY A 27 -5.37 -9.36 -22.49
CA GLY A 27 -4.23 -9.20 -23.39
C GLY A 27 -2.96 -9.84 -22.85
N GLU A 28 -1.91 -9.87 -23.66
CA GLU A 28 -0.58 -10.28 -23.16
C GLU A 28 -0.08 -9.23 -22.19
N GLY A 29 0.31 -9.67 -20.99
CA GLY A 29 0.90 -8.79 -19.98
C GLY A 29 2.21 -8.18 -20.51
N PRO A 30 2.57 -6.97 -20.07
CA PRO A 30 3.84 -6.36 -20.44
C PRO A 30 5.00 -7.24 -19.98
N LEU A 31 6.04 -7.32 -20.83
CA LEU A 31 7.27 -8.04 -20.48
C LEU A 31 7.81 -7.52 -19.15
N ALA A 32 8.29 -8.44 -18.30
CA ALA A 32 8.89 -8.09 -17.01
C ALA A 32 10.03 -7.08 -17.22
N ALA A 33 10.05 -6.03 -16.41
CA ALA A 33 11.21 -5.16 -16.34
C ALA A 33 12.37 -5.94 -15.72
N ASP A 34 13.52 -5.98 -16.40
CA ASP A 34 14.77 -6.49 -15.82
C ASP A 34 15.31 -5.43 -14.86
N THR A 35 14.87 -5.50 -13.60
CA THR A 35 15.38 -4.64 -12.54
C THR A 35 16.42 -5.40 -11.75
N THR A 36 17.67 -5.04 -11.94
CA THR A 36 18.85 -5.79 -11.44
C THR A 36 19.11 -5.67 -9.93
N ALA A 37 18.38 -4.81 -9.20
CA ALA A 37 18.51 -4.66 -7.76
C ALA A 37 17.34 -5.35 -7.05
N HIS A 38 17.60 -6.50 -6.46
CA HIS A 38 16.58 -7.28 -5.74
C HIS A 38 16.81 -7.20 -4.24
N LEU A 39 15.80 -6.74 -3.51
CA LEU A 39 15.74 -6.89 -2.07
C LEU A 39 15.30 -8.32 -1.71
N PRO A 40 15.62 -8.81 -0.49
CA PRO A 40 15.10 -10.10 -0.05
C PRO A 40 13.56 -10.14 -0.11
N PRO A 41 12.94 -11.25 -0.55
CA PRO A 41 11.49 -11.33 -0.57
C PRO A 41 10.91 -11.26 0.84
N ILE A 42 9.73 -10.65 0.94
CA ILE A 42 8.97 -10.58 2.20
C ILE A 42 7.84 -11.62 2.15
N ALA A 43 7.59 -12.24 3.28
CA ALA A 43 6.48 -13.17 3.46
C ALA A 43 5.63 -12.78 4.68
N VAL A 44 4.46 -13.38 4.78
CA VAL A 44 3.60 -13.29 5.98
C VAL A 44 3.74 -14.58 6.79
N ASP A 45 4.07 -14.42 8.08
CA ASP A 45 4.08 -15.50 9.07
C ASP A 45 3.17 -15.11 10.25
N GLY A 46 1.98 -15.68 10.30
CA GLY A 46 0.95 -15.30 11.26
C GLY A 46 0.56 -13.83 11.10
N ASN A 47 0.83 -13.04 12.12
CA ASN A 47 0.53 -11.60 12.16
C ASN A 47 1.76 -10.71 11.86
N ARG A 48 2.81 -11.26 11.24
CA ARG A 48 4.07 -10.56 11.00
C ARG A 48 4.48 -10.61 9.53
N PHE A 49 5.18 -9.58 9.09
CA PHE A 49 6.01 -9.67 7.90
C PHE A 49 7.39 -10.23 8.30
N VAL A 50 7.91 -11.15 7.50
CA VAL A 50 9.21 -11.78 7.76
C VAL A 50 10.10 -11.78 6.52
N ASN A 51 11.42 -11.71 6.76
CA ASN A 51 12.44 -11.92 5.74
C ASN A 51 12.69 -13.43 5.52
N PRO A 52 13.55 -13.85 4.56
CA PRO A 52 13.85 -15.27 4.29
C PRO A 52 14.43 -16.01 5.50
N GLU A 53 15.05 -15.31 6.43
CA GLU A 53 15.62 -15.86 7.67
C GLU A 53 14.55 -16.08 8.76
N GLY A 54 13.29 -15.66 8.50
CA GLY A 54 12.17 -15.75 9.47
C GLY A 54 12.18 -14.62 10.50
N GLU A 55 13.02 -13.61 10.32
CA GLU A 55 13.08 -12.45 11.22
C GLU A 55 11.94 -11.48 10.89
N THR A 56 11.34 -10.92 11.94
CA THR A 56 10.27 -9.93 11.79
C THR A 56 10.79 -8.64 11.16
N VAL A 57 10.10 -8.19 10.12
CA VAL A 57 10.35 -6.91 9.45
C VAL A 57 9.19 -5.96 9.75
N VAL A 58 9.49 -4.79 10.31
CA VAL A 58 8.52 -3.71 10.47
C VAL A 58 8.89 -2.60 9.49
N PHE A 59 7.94 -2.26 8.62
CA PHE A 59 8.14 -1.22 7.64
C PHE A 59 7.79 0.14 8.21
N ARG A 60 8.71 1.08 8.10
CA ARG A 60 8.58 2.48 8.49
C ARG A 60 9.09 3.32 7.34
N GLY A 61 8.16 3.80 6.56
CA GLY A 61 8.48 4.44 5.28
C GLY A 61 7.72 5.73 5.06
N LEU A 62 7.56 6.11 3.79
CA LEU A 62 6.90 7.35 3.38
C LEU A 62 5.88 7.06 2.28
N ALA A 63 4.69 7.64 2.39
CA ALA A 63 3.77 7.72 1.27
C ALA A 63 4.22 8.87 0.35
N LEU A 64 4.45 8.56 -0.93
CA LEU A 64 4.81 9.53 -1.96
C LEU A 64 3.55 10.13 -2.59
N SER A 65 3.72 11.10 -3.49
CA SER A 65 2.67 11.52 -4.40
C SER A 65 2.63 10.65 -5.66
N ASP A 66 1.54 10.79 -6.42
CA ASP A 66 1.39 10.13 -7.72
C ASP A 66 2.57 10.45 -8.65
N PRO A 67 3.22 9.45 -9.26
CA PRO A 67 4.34 9.63 -10.17
C PRO A 67 4.09 10.61 -11.32
N HIS A 68 2.90 10.57 -11.92
CA HIS A 68 2.53 11.49 -13.01
C HIS A 68 2.44 12.93 -12.50
N ALA A 69 1.82 13.16 -11.35
CA ALA A 69 1.76 14.49 -10.74
C ALA A 69 3.15 15.05 -10.39
N LEU A 70 4.06 14.19 -9.93
CA LEU A 70 5.46 14.58 -9.69
C LEU A 70 6.22 14.86 -10.99
N LEU A 71 5.95 14.08 -12.05
CA LEU A 71 6.53 14.30 -13.38
C LEU A 71 6.11 15.66 -13.95
N GLU A 72 4.81 16.00 -13.90
CA GLU A 72 4.29 17.29 -14.36
C GLU A 72 4.91 18.48 -13.63
N ARG A 73 5.28 18.29 -12.36
CA ARG A 73 5.95 19.30 -11.52
C ARG A 73 7.48 19.32 -11.71
N GLY A 74 8.04 18.44 -12.55
CA GLY A 74 9.47 18.30 -12.74
C GLY A 74 10.23 17.73 -11.53
N GLN A 75 9.51 17.01 -10.64
CA GLN A 75 10.05 16.48 -9.39
C GLN A 75 10.25 14.95 -9.41
N TRP A 76 9.76 14.27 -10.45
CA TRP A 76 9.95 12.83 -10.57
C TRP A 76 11.39 12.49 -10.95
N GLY A 77 12.10 11.80 -10.07
CA GLY A 77 13.48 11.42 -10.32
C GLY A 77 14.12 10.70 -9.13
N ARG A 78 15.30 10.12 -9.36
CA ARG A 78 16.05 9.37 -8.34
C ARG A 78 16.29 10.17 -7.05
N GLY A 79 16.56 11.48 -7.17
CA GLY A 79 16.78 12.35 -6.01
C GLY A 79 15.63 12.37 -5.01
N PHE A 80 14.40 12.16 -5.49
CA PHE A 80 13.21 12.06 -4.63
C PHE A 80 13.27 10.82 -3.73
N PHE A 81 13.74 9.68 -4.26
CA PHE A 81 13.94 8.43 -3.50
C PHE A 81 15.16 8.51 -2.59
N GLU A 82 16.23 9.18 -3.02
CA GLU A 82 17.41 9.45 -2.18
C GLU A 82 17.04 10.31 -0.97
N ALA A 83 16.19 11.32 -1.15
CA ALA A 83 15.67 12.13 -0.06
C ALA A 83 14.84 11.27 0.92
N ALA A 84 13.93 10.42 0.43
CA ALA A 84 13.18 9.50 1.27
C ALA A 84 14.11 8.55 2.05
N ARG A 85 15.14 8.01 1.40
CA ARG A 85 16.15 7.16 2.06
C ARG A 85 16.95 7.92 3.12
N SER A 86 17.25 9.20 2.89
CA SER A 86 17.96 10.05 3.85
C SER A 86 17.20 10.26 5.18
N TRP A 87 15.88 10.09 5.14
CA TRP A 87 15.03 10.09 6.32
C TRP A 87 15.05 8.75 7.07
N ASN A 88 15.86 7.80 6.60
CA ASN A 88 15.97 6.44 7.10
C ASN A 88 14.70 5.58 6.88
N ALA A 89 13.89 5.93 5.87
CA ALA A 89 12.81 5.07 5.42
C ALA A 89 13.37 3.72 4.91
N ASN A 90 12.61 2.64 5.11
CA ASN A 90 12.91 1.31 4.55
C ASN A 90 11.88 0.87 3.50
N LEU A 91 10.88 1.72 3.22
CA LEU A 91 9.84 1.48 2.26
C LEU A 91 9.27 2.81 1.73
N VAL A 92 8.77 2.80 0.51
CA VAL A 92 7.95 3.87 -0.07
C VAL A 92 6.62 3.33 -0.57
N ARG A 93 5.55 4.08 -0.36
CA ARG A 93 4.23 3.81 -0.94
C ARG A 93 4.02 4.72 -2.13
N ILE A 94 3.65 4.14 -3.27
CA ILE A 94 3.47 4.82 -4.54
C ILE A 94 1.99 4.78 -4.92
N PRO A 95 1.25 5.89 -4.73
CA PRO A 95 -0.14 5.98 -5.12
C PRO A 95 -0.25 6.14 -6.64
N VAL A 96 -1.10 5.34 -7.27
CA VAL A 96 -1.42 5.41 -8.70
C VAL A 96 -2.89 5.81 -8.85
N HIS A 97 -3.15 7.05 -9.22
CA HIS A 97 -4.52 7.50 -9.48
C HIS A 97 -5.04 6.93 -10.80
N PRO A 98 -6.29 6.43 -10.83
CA PRO A 98 -6.89 5.96 -12.07
C PRO A 98 -6.90 7.00 -13.20
N ALA A 99 -7.14 8.26 -12.87
CA ALA A 99 -7.08 9.34 -13.86
C ALA A 99 -5.69 9.51 -14.46
N SER A 100 -4.65 9.59 -13.61
CA SER A 100 -3.24 9.68 -14.05
C SER A 100 -2.82 8.49 -14.91
N TRP A 101 -3.24 7.27 -14.52
CA TRP A 101 -3.00 6.05 -15.28
C TRP A 101 -3.61 6.11 -16.69
N ARG A 102 -4.84 6.65 -16.82
CA ARG A 102 -5.50 6.83 -18.13
C ARG A 102 -4.90 7.96 -18.95
N GLU A 103 -4.62 9.10 -18.32
CA GLU A 103 -4.12 10.31 -18.97
C GLU A 103 -2.75 10.08 -19.60
N LEU A 104 -1.80 9.54 -18.86
CA LEU A 104 -0.47 9.24 -19.36
C LEU A 104 -0.47 8.00 -20.27
N GLY A 105 -1.43 7.10 -20.09
CA GLY A 105 -1.49 5.78 -20.70
C GLY A 105 -0.59 4.75 -20.02
N SER A 106 -1.08 3.52 -19.96
CA SER A 106 -0.43 2.44 -19.17
C SER A 106 1.04 2.22 -19.53
N ARG A 107 1.40 2.33 -20.81
CA ARG A 107 2.80 2.14 -21.25
C ARG A 107 3.74 3.16 -20.63
N GLN A 108 3.43 4.44 -20.72
CA GLN A 108 4.29 5.50 -20.20
C GLN A 108 4.27 5.52 -18.67
N TYR A 109 3.12 5.21 -18.06
CA TYR A 109 3.01 5.11 -16.60
C TYR A 109 3.87 3.97 -16.05
N LEU A 110 3.93 2.84 -16.74
CA LEU A 110 4.82 1.73 -16.37
C LEU A 110 6.31 2.12 -16.46
N GLU A 111 6.71 2.99 -17.39
CA GLU A 111 8.08 3.51 -17.44
C GLU A 111 8.41 4.33 -16.17
N LEU A 112 7.44 5.06 -15.61
CA LEU A 112 7.63 5.75 -14.32
C LEU A 112 7.78 4.74 -13.18
N LEU A 113 6.93 3.73 -13.13
CA LEU A 113 7.01 2.69 -12.10
C LEU A 113 8.30 1.86 -12.20
N ASP A 114 8.75 1.53 -13.42
CA ASP A 114 10.03 0.83 -13.63
C ASP A 114 11.20 1.60 -13.01
N ASN A 115 11.28 2.90 -13.30
CA ASN A 115 12.29 3.77 -12.73
C ASN A 115 12.20 3.82 -11.20
N ALA A 116 10.98 3.97 -10.67
CA ALA A 116 10.73 4.00 -9.23
C ALA A 116 11.23 2.72 -8.53
N ILE A 117 10.86 1.57 -9.08
CA ILE A 117 11.21 0.25 -8.51
C ILE A 117 12.71 0.01 -8.59
N GLN A 118 13.34 0.41 -9.70
CA GLN A 118 14.78 0.35 -9.84
C GLN A 118 15.48 1.22 -8.78
N TRP A 119 15.12 2.51 -8.68
CA TRP A 119 15.72 3.42 -7.71
C TRP A 119 15.49 2.97 -6.28
N ALA A 120 14.27 2.51 -5.96
CA ALA A 120 13.94 2.01 -4.65
C ALA A 120 14.80 0.79 -4.29
N GLY A 121 14.89 -0.21 -5.18
CA GLY A 121 15.71 -1.42 -4.96
C GLY A 121 17.19 -1.10 -4.76
N GLU A 122 17.77 -0.22 -5.59
CA GLU A 122 19.16 0.24 -5.45
C GLU A 122 19.42 0.97 -4.13
N LEU A 123 18.43 1.65 -3.59
CA LEU A 123 18.50 2.39 -2.32
C LEU A 123 18.10 1.57 -1.10
N GLY A 124 17.69 0.31 -1.28
CA GLY A 124 17.25 -0.54 -0.17
C GLY A 124 15.87 -0.18 0.36
N LEU A 125 14.99 0.34 -0.50
CA LEU A 125 13.61 0.69 -0.21
C LEU A 125 12.67 -0.35 -0.83
N TYR A 126 11.82 -0.96 -0.02
CA TYR A 126 10.69 -1.73 -0.54
C TYR A 126 9.60 -0.80 -1.10
N VAL A 127 8.71 -1.36 -1.89
CA VAL A 127 7.64 -0.60 -2.56
C VAL A 127 6.28 -1.19 -2.25
N ILE A 128 5.33 -0.33 -1.88
CA ILE A 128 3.89 -0.59 -2.01
C ILE A 128 3.44 0.08 -3.32
N ILE A 129 2.79 -0.66 -4.20
CA ILE A 129 1.99 -0.05 -5.27
C ILE A 129 0.55 0.01 -4.78
N ASP A 130 -0.04 1.20 -4.82
CA ASP A 130 -1.39 1.46 -4.36
C ASP A 130 -2.29 1.91 -5.52
N TRP A 131 -3.42 1.22 -5.71
CA TRP A 131 -4.47 1.70 -6.60
C TRP A 131 -5.29 2.75 -5.87
N HIS A 132 -4.88 4.02 -6.09
CA HIS A 132 -5.28 5.15 -5.28
C HIS A 132 -6.68 5.67 -5.63
N THR A 133 -7.68 4.92 -5.25
CA THR A 133 -9.10 5.22 -5.49
C THR A 133 -9.84 5.44 -4.16
N ILE A 134 -10.81 6.34 -4.15
CA ILE A 134 -11.65 6.67 -2.99
C ILE A 134 -13.12 6.60 -3.40
N GLY A 135 -13.85 5.60 -2.91
CA GLY A 135 -15.24 5.45 -3.27
C GLY A 135 -15.83 4.06 -3.03
N ASN A 136 -16.91 3.78 -3.74
CA ASN A 136 -17.64 2.53 -3.64
C ASN A 136 -17.50 1.70 -4.93
N PRO A 137 -16.67 0.65 -4.93
CA PRO A 137 -16.44 -0.17 -6.13
C PRO A 137 -17.64 -1.04 -6.54
N LEU A 138 -18.70 -1.08 -5.73
CA LEU A 138 -19.92 -1.83 -6.06
C LEU A 138 -20.97 -0.98 -6.82
N THR A 139 -20.84 0.34 -6.75
CA THR A 139 -21.75 1.29 -7.40
C THR A 139 -21.07 2.18 -8.41
N ASP A 140 -19.73 2.09 -8.53
CA ASP A 140 -18.88 2.95 -9.36
C ASP A 140 -19.04 4.45 -9.06
N VAL A 141 -19.34 4.78 -7.77
CA VAL A 141 -19.46 6.16 -7.29
C VAL A 141 -18.25 6.53 -6.45
N TYR A 142 -17.49 7.51 -6.91
CA TYR A 142 -16.20 7.91 -6.34
C TYR A 142 -16.21 9.34 -5.80
N HIS A 143 -15.24 9.65 -4.95
CA HIS A 143 -15.17 10.93 -4.25
C HIS A 143 -14.90 12.11 -5.18
N ARG A 144 -14.06 11.94 -6.19
CA ARG A 144 -13.66 12.93 -7.20
C ARG A 144 -13.26 12.22 -8.50
N ASP A 145 -13.14 12.97 -9.58
CA ASP A 145 -12.85 12.47 -10.92
C ASP A 145 -11.51 11.69 -11.01
N ASN A 146 -10.49 12.11 -10.25
CA ASN A 146 -9.19 11.44 -10.26
C ASN A 146 -9.22 10.03 -9.66
N TYR A 147 -10.24 9.70 -8.84
CA TYR A 147 -10.41 8.38 -8.22
C TYR A 147 -11.33 7.44 -9.00
N ILE A 148 -12.02 7.94 -10.03
CA ILE A 148 -12.99 7.15 -10.80
C ILE A 148 -12.27 5.99 -11.50
N THR A 149 -12.79 4.80 -11.29
CA THR A 149 -12.41 3.57 -11.97
C THR A 149 -13.64 2.69 -12.12
N ASP A 150 -13.54 1.60 -12.84
CA ASP A 150 -14.52 0.53 -12.84
C ASP A 150 -13.87 -0.80 -12.50
N ARG A 151 -14.70 -1.83 -12.30
CA ARG A 151 -14.20 -3.17 -12.00
C ARG A 151 -13.23 -3.67 -13.07
N GLY A 152 -13.56 -3.49 -14.35
CA GLY A 152 -12.73 -3.96 -15.45
C GLY A 152 -11.37 -3.28 -15.50
N GLU A 153 -11.33 -1.96 -15.27
CA GLU A 153 -10.09 -1.20 -15.21
C GLU A 153 -9.24 -1.62 -14.00
N THR A 154 -9.82 -1.75 -12.81
CA THR A 154 -9.10 -2.20 -11.61
C THR A 154 -8.48 -3.59 -11.81
N PHE A 155 -9.22 -4.53 -12.40
CA PHE A 155 -8.69 -5.87 -12.66
C PHE A 155 -7.60 -5.85 -13.74
N ARG A 156 -7.74 -5.05 -14.82
CA ARG A 156 -6.68 -4.89 -15.84
C ARG A 156 -5.43 -4.24 -15.26
N PHE A 157 -5.59 -3.21 -14.42
CA PHE A 157 -4.47 -2.58 -13.74
C PHE A 157 -3.68 -3.60 -12.93
N TRP A 158 -4.33 -4.34 -12.04
CA TRP A 158 -3.67 -5.32 -11.19
C TRP A 158 -3.10 -6.51 -11.97
N TYR A 159 -3.78 -6.95 -13.02
CA TYR A 159 -3.22 -7.94 -13.94
C TYR A 159 -1.90 -7.44 -14.55
N THR A 160 -1.88 -6.20 -15.01
CA THR A 160 -0.71 -5.56 -15.62
C THR A 160 0.45 -5.44 -14.63
N ILE A 161 0.17 -4.95 -13.41
CA ILE A 161 1.16 -4.79 -12.34
C ILE A 161 1.75 -6.14 -11.92
N ALA A 162 0.92 -7.14 -11.64
CA ALA A 162 1.40 -8.46 -11.23
C ALA A 162 2.20 -9.17 -12.36
N SER A 163 1.74 -9.06 -13.62
CA SER A 163 2.46 -9.62 -14.77
C SER A 163 3.85 -9.00 -14.95
N ARG A 164 4.00 -7.70 -14.62
CA ARG A 164 5.26 -6.99 -14.78
C ARG A 164 6.20 -7.15 -13.59
N TYR A 165 5.68 -7.08 -12.38
CA TYR A 165 6.48 -6.96 -11.15
C TYR A 165 6.40 -8.16 -10.21
N GLY A 166 5.54 -9.14 -10.47
CA GLY A 166 5.33 -10.27 -9.56
C GLY A 166 6.54 -11.16 -9.27
N ARG A 167 7.66 -10.92 -9.96
CA ARG A 167 8.94 -11.58 -9.68
C ARG A 167 10.00 -10.64 -9.11
N ASN A 168 9.64 -9.40 -8.85
CA ASN A 168 10.54 -8.40 -8.30
C ASN A 168 10.22 -8.15 -6.82
N PRO A 169 10.98 -8.73 -5.88
CA PRO A 169 10.70 -8.63 -4.46
C PRO A 169 10.86 -7.21 -3.89
N THR A 170 11.38 -6.26 -4.67
CA THR A 170 11.36 -4.84 -4.29
C THR A 170 9.92 -4.34 -4.17
N VAL A 171 9.00 -4.83 -5.02
CA VAL A 171 7.55 -4.59 -4.89
C VAL A 171 6.99 -5.61 -3.90
N ALA A 172 7.06 -5.28 -2.63
CA ALA A 172 6.68 -6.19 -1.56
C ALA A 172 5.15 -6.28 -1.37
N PHE A 173 4.39 -5.23 -1.76
CA PHE A 173 2.97 -5.13 -1.43
C PHE A 173 2.14 -4.55 -2.56
N TYR A 174 0.91 -5.06 -2.70
CA TYR A 174 -0.15 -4.56 -3.57
C TYR A 174 -1.32 -4.04 -2.74
N GLU A 175 -1.49 -2.73 -2.63
CA GLU A 175 -2.62 -2.12 -1.94
C GLU A 175 -3.80 -2.00 -2.90
N LEU A 176 -4.74 -2.96 -2.78
CA LEU A 176 -5.68 -3.29 -3.83
C LEU A 176 -6.71 -2.20 -4.11
N PHE A 177 -7.06 -1.42 -3.10
CA PHE A 177 -8.02 -0.33 -3.15
C PHE A 177 -7.78 0.60 -1.96
N ASN A 178 -7.36 1.84 -2.22
CA ASN A 178 -6.91 2.78 -1.19
C ASN A 178 -7.96 3.04 -0.10
N GLU A 179 -9.11 3.62 -0.44
CA GLU A 179 -10.12 4.02 0.56
C GLU A 179 -11.55 3.64 0.17
N PRO A 180 -11.98 2.40 0.45
CA PRO A 180 -13.36 2.00 0.26
C PRO A 180 -14.27 2.75 1.24
N THR A 181 -15.31 3.40 0.70
CA THR A 181 -16.27 4.17 1.49
C THR A 181 -17.63 4.28 0.80
N ASN A 182 -18.68 4.34 1.60
CA ASN A 182 -20.01 4.70 1.12
C ASN A 182 -20.37 6.16 1.41
N ARG A 183 -19.45 6.93 2.02
CA ARG A 183 -19.61 8.32 2.43
C ARG A 183 -20.97 8.57 3.12
N GLY A 184 -21.26 7.80 4.19
CA GLY A 184 -22.54 7.92 4.90
C GLY A 184 -23.77 7.53 4.08
N GLY A 185 -23.58 6.65 3.09
CA GLY A 185 -24.66 6.18 2.20
C GLY A 185 -24.81 6.97 0.90
N GLN A 186 -24.15 8.13 0.75
CA GLN A 186 -24.24 8.98 -0.46
C GLN A 186 -23.73 8.28 -1.72
N MET A 187 -22.78 7.35 -1.57
CA MET A 187 -22.20 6.55 -2.67
C MET A 187 -22.87 5.17 -2.82
N GLY A 188 -24.06 4.98 -2.23
CA GLY A 188 -24.77 3.72 -2.24
C GLY A 188 -24.31 2.74 -1.15
N ARG A 189 -24.91 1.55 -1.17
CA ARG A 189 -24.59 0.51 -0.17
C ARG A 189 -23.23 -0.12 -0.47
N LEU A 190 -22.47 -0.37 0.60
CA LEU A 190 -21.20 -1.09 0.54
C LEU A 190 -21.18 -2.19 1.62
N PRO A 191 -21.94 -3.31 1.43
CA PRO A 191 -21.93 -4.41 2.38
C PRO A 191 -20.60 -5.15 2.36
N TRP A 192 -20.10 -5.50 3.55
CA TRP A 192 -18.80 -6.19 3.67
C TRP A 192 -18.72 -7.47 2.83
N ALA A 193 -19.73 -8.34 2.89
CA ALA A 193 -19.72 -9.59 2.14
C ALA A 193 -19.58 -9.39 0.61
N GLN A 194 -20.13 -8.30 0.05
CA GLN A 194 -20.01 -8.01 -1.38
C GLN A 194 -18.64 -7.40 -1.71
N TYR A 195 -18.15 -6.48 -0.88
CA TYR A 195 -16.80 -5.93 -1.03
C TYR A 195 -15.74 -7.01 -0.84
N ARG A 196 -15.92 -7.86 0.17
CA ARG A 196 -15.05 -9.02 0.40
C ARG A 196 -15.00 -9.93 -0.83
N ALA A 197 -16.14 -10.28 -1.41
CA ALA A 197 -16.19 -11.10 -2.63
C ALA A 197 -15.47 -10.44 -3.81
N TYR A 198 -15.60 -9.11 -3.97
CA TYR A 198 -14.86 -8.34 -4.98
C TYR A 198 -13.34 -8.44 -4.78
N ILE A 199 -12.86 -8.30 -3.54
CA ILE A 199 -11.44 -8.42 -3.19
C ILE A 199 -10.95 -9.86 -3.33
N GLU A 200 -11.76 -10.86 -2.96
CA GLU A 200 -11.42 -12.28 -3.13
C GLU A 200 -11.15 -12.65 -4.59
N GLU A 201 -12.01 -12.19 -5.51
CA GLU A 201 -11.81 -12.41 -6.94
C GLU A 201 -10.52 -11.75 -7.44
N LEU A 202 -10.21 -10.54 -6.96
CA LEU A 202 -8.99 -9.82 -7.32
C LEU A 202 -7.74 -10.55 -6.81
N ILE A 203 -7.73 -10.99 -5.54
CA ILE A 203 -6.64 -11.79 -4.96
C ILE A 203 -6.49 -13.13 -5.69
N TYR A 204 -7.59 -13.78 -6.01
CA TYR A 204 -7.55 -15.02 -6.78
C TYR A 204 -6.86 -14.83 -8.13
N MET A 205 -7.21 -13.78 -8.87
CA MET A 205 -6.55 -13.43 -10.14
C MET A 205 -5.05 -13.15 -9.94
N LEU A 206 -4.71 -12.33 -8.95
CA LEU A 206 -3.32 -11.97 -8.66
C LEU A 206 -2.45 -13.20 -8.40
N ARG A 207 -2.93 -14.14 -7.59
CA ARG A 207 -2.18 -15.34 -7.23
C ARG A 207 -2.03 -16.37 -8.33
N GLN A 208 -2.78 -16.24 -9.43
CA GLN A 208 -2.50 -17.03 -10.64
C GLN A 208 -1.25 -16.51 -11.38
N ILE A 209 -0.85 -15.27 -11.14
CA ILE A 209 0.27 -14.58 -11.80
C ILE A 209 1.47 -14.51 -10.87
N ASP A 210 1.23 -14.06 -9.66
CA ASP A 210 2.18 -13.86 -8.56
C ASP A 210 1.68 -14.59 -7.31
N PRO A 211 2.02 -15.89 -7.14
CA PRO A 211 1.51 -16.73 -6.04
C PRO A 211 1.93 -16.23 -4.65
N ASP A 212 3.05 -15.53 -4.56
CA ASP A 212 3.63 -15.05 -3.31
C ASP A 212 3.27 -13.60 -2.99
N CYS A 213 2.44 -12.95 -3.81
CA CYS A 213 2.03 -11.57 -3.58
C CYS A 213 1.39 -11.38 -2.19
N ILE A 214 1.69 -10.24 -1.57
CA ILE A 214 1.07 -9.82 -0.31
C ILE A 214 0.08 -8.69 -0.60
N PRO A 215 -1.23 -9.01 -0.74
CA PRO A 215 -2.26 -8.00 -0.89
C PRO A 215 -2.46 -7.26 0.43
N LEU A 216 -2.52 -5.93 0.35
CA LEU A 216 -2.96 -5.05 1.41
C LEU A 216 -4.42 -4.69 1.18
N VAL A 217 -5.28 -4.95 2.17
CA VAL A 217 -6.73 -4.84 2.04
C VAL A 217 -7.28 -3.84 3.04
N ALA A 218 -7.80 -2.76 2.52
CA ALA A 218 -8.41 -1.70 3.31
C ALA A 218 -9.82 -2.08 3.79
N GLY A 219 -10.15 -1.68 5.01
CA GLY A 219 -11.51 -1.72 5.54
C GLY A 219 -12.34 -0.50 5.13
N PHE A 220 -13.44 -0.27 5.82
CA PHE A 220 -14.39 0.80 5.49
C PHE A 220 -14.06 2.15 6.14
N ASN A 221 -14.92 3.14 5.90
CA ASN A 221 -14.83 4.49 6.44
C ASN A 221 -13.51 5.18 6.03
N TRP A 222 -13.22 5.18 4.70
CA TRP A 222 -11.94 5.66 4.17
C TRP A 222 -10.78 4.89 4.81
N ALA A 223 -10.75 3.59 4.63
CA ALA A 223 -9.78 2.64 5.15
C ALA A 223 -9.56 2.67 6.68
N TYR A 224 -10.42 3.34 7.46
CA TYR A 224 -10.22 3.47 8.91
C TYR A 224 -10.61 2.22 9.71
N GLU A 225 -11.73 1.58 9.37
CA GLU A 225 -12.34 0.53 10.21
C GLU A 225 -12.09 -0.88 9.68
N LEU A 226 -11.66 -1.79 10.55
CA LEU A 226 -11.44 -3.20 10.24
C LEU A 226 -12.39 -4.17 11.00
N ARG A 227 -13.42 -3.65 11.67
CA ARG A 227 -14.35 -4.48 12.45
C ARG A 227 -15.01 -5.56 11.61
N ASN A 228 -15.49 -5.22 10.42
CA ASN A 228 -16.13 -6.19 9.54
C ASN A 228 -15.14 -7.26 9.03
N ALA A 229 -13.90 -6.87 8.79
CA ALA A 229 -12.85 -7.80 8.42
C ALA A 229 -12.48 -8.77 9.54
N LYS A 230 -12.61 -8.35 10.81
CA LYS A 230 -12.42 -9.23 11.96
C LYS A 230 -13.53 -10.27 12.09
N GLU A 231 -14.77 -9.86 11.89
CA GLU A 231 -15.93 -10.75 12.02
C GLU A 231 -15.99 -11.78 10.89
N ASP A 232 -15.56 -11.39 9.69
CA ASP A 232 -15.59 -12.21 8.48
C ASP A 232 -14.34 -11.94 7.64
N PRO A 233 -13.16 -12.48 8.03
CA PRO A 233 -11.89 -12.20 7.35
C PRO A 233 -11.83 -12.87 5.97
N LEU A 234 -10.87 -12.41 5.15
CA LEU A 234 -10.57 -13.04 3.86
C LEU A 234 -10.06 -14.47 4.06
N PRO A 235 -10.50 -15.42 3.21
CA PRO A 235 -10.14 -16.84 3.37
C PRO A 235 -8.77 -17.18 2.76
N PHE A 236 -7.85 -16.23 2.76
CA PHE A 236 -6.50 -16.39 2.19
C PHE A 236 -5.43 -16.23 3.26
N ALA A 237 -4.44 -17.11 3.27
CA ALA A 237 -3.19 -16.84 3.96
C ALA A 237 -2.38 -15.76 3.23
N GLY A 238 -1.42 -15.13 3.90
CA GLY A 238 -0.52 -14.17 3.24
C GLY A 238 -1.20 -12.86 2.78
N VAL A 239 -2.28 -12.43 3.45
CA VAL A 239 -2.89 -11.12 3.28
C VAL A 239 -2.57 -10.24 4.48
N ALA A 240 -2.57 -8.93 4.30
CA ALA A 240 -2.47 -7.96 5.37
C ALA A 240 -3.61 -6.93 5.27
N TYR A 241 -3.95 -6.31 6.38
CA TYR A 241 -5.04 -5.34 6.44
C TYR A 241 -4.51 -3.91 6.63
N VAL A 242 -5.25 -2.95 6.09
CA VAL A 242 -4.88 -1.53 6.08
C VAL A 242 -5.80 -0.70 6.93
N SER A 243 -5.22 0.28 7.66
CA SER A 243 -5.99 1.35 8.31
C SER A 243 -5.37 2.73 8.04
N HIS A 244 -6.24 3.75 7.89
CA HIS A 244 -5.89 5.16 7.74
C HIS A 244 -6.37 5.95 8.98
N PRO A 245 -5.66 5.89 10.11
CA PRO A 245 -6.09 6.44 11.39
C PRO A 245 -5.74 7.92 11.55
N TYR A 246 -6.37 8.81 10.81
CA TYR A 246 -6.18 10.26 10.98
C TYR A 246 -6.70 10.80 12.32
N PRO A 247 -6.16 11.93 12.84
CA PRO A 247 -6.41 12.44 14.20
C PRO A 247 -7.88 12.56 14.57
N GLN A 248 -8.69 13.16 13.68
CA GLN A 248 -10.08 13.45 13.95
C GLN A 248 -11.06 12.34 13.53
N LYS A 249 -10.56 11.14 13.21
CA LYS A 249 -11.41 9.95 13.11
C LYS A 249 -11.99 9.55 14.47
N ARG A 250 -11.27 9.87 15.56
CA ARG A 250 -11.70 9.71 16.95
C ARG A 250 -11.18 10.86 17.82
N ASN A 251 -11.82 11.07 18.97
CA ASN A 251 -11.34 12.01 19.98
C ASN A 251 -10.36 11.32 20.94
N PRO A 252 -9.41 12.05 21.53
CA PRO A 252 -8.54 11.49 22.57
C PRO A 252 -9.34 11.11 23.84
N PRO A 253 -8.92 10.11 24.61
CA PRO A 253 -7.77 9.25 24.35
C PRO A 253 -8.08 8.23 23.23
N TRP A 254 -7.14 8.05 22.30
CA TRP A 254 -7.39 7.31 21.06
C TRP A 254 -7.21 5.79 21.17
N GLU A 255 -6.32 5.31 22.06
CA GLU A 255 -5.79 3.94 22.01
C GLU A 255 -6.86 2.86 22.16
N GLN A 256 -7.84 3.07 23.05
CA GLN A 256 -8.94 2.12 23.23
C GLN A 256 -9.85 2.08 21.99
N GLN A 257 -10.03 3.22 21.34
CA GLN A 257 -10.85 3.34 20.14
C GLN A 257 -10.12 2.72 18.94
N TRP A 258 -8.82 3.00 18.78
CA TRP A 258 -8.01 2.34 17.76
C TRP A 258 -8.00 0.83 17.94
N LEU A 259 -7.84 0.34 19.17
CA LEU A 259 -7.89 -1.08 19.44
C LEU A 259 -9.23 -1.69 19.02
N ALA A 260 -10.35 -1.03 19.30
CA ALA A 260 -11.71 -1.49 18.97
C ALA A 260 -12.01 -1.38 17.47
N ASP A 261 -11.49 -0.35 16.78
CA ASP A 261 -11.84 -0.06 15.39
C ASP A 261 -10.99 -0.85 14.37
N TRP A 262 -9.68 -1.02 14.63
CA TRP A 262 -8.76 -1.65 13.68
C TRP A 262 -7.55 -2.37 14.31
N GLY A 263 -7.02 -1.89 15.43
CA GLY A 263 -5.78 -2.41 16.03
C GLY A 263 -5.89 -3.85 16.55
N HIS A 264 -7.11 -4.32 16.81
CA HIS A 264 -7.38 -5.71 17.19
C HIS A 264 -6.95 -6.72 16.11
N MET A 265 -6.92 -6.30 14.83
CA MET A 265 -6.47 -7.18 13.74
C MET A 265 -5.01 -7.59 13.87
N ALA A 266 -4.17 -6.75 14.47
CA ALA A 266 -2.73 -7.02 14.64
C ALA A 266 -2.42 -8.23 15.55
N SER A 267 -3.40 -8.79 16.25
CA SER A 267 -3.22 -10.05 16.99
C SER A 267 -3.26 -11.30 16.12
N GLU A 268 -3.82 -11.22 14.93
CA GLU A 268 -4.07 -12.37 14.04
C GLU A 268 -3.47 -12.20 12.64
N TYR A 269 -3.40 -10.96 12.15
CA TYR A 269 -2.94 -10.62 10.80
C TYR A 269 -1.92 -9.47 10.85
N PRO A 270 -1.01 -9.37 9.88
CA PRO A 270 -0.23 -8.16 9.72
C PRO A 270 -1.16 -6.97 9.43
N VAL A 271 -0.88 -5.85 10.06
CA VAL A 271 -1.58 -4.58 9.80
C VAL A 271 -0.58 -3.55 9.29
N PHE A 272 -1.02 -2.74 8.35
CA PHE A 272 -0.26 -1.64 7.82
C PHE A 272 -1.08 -0.35 7.90
N CYS A 273 -0.57 0.67 8.58
CA CYS A 273 -1.11 2.03 8.48
C CYS A 273 -0.43 2.72 7.29
N THR A 274 -1.02 2.54 6.10
CA THR A 274 -0.42 3.00 4.83
C THR A 274 -0.61 4.49 4.58
N GLU A 275 -1.53 5.13 5.33
CA GLU A 275 -1.80 6.55 5.22
C GLU A 275 -2.30 7.12 6.54
N PHE A 276 -1.64 8.14 7.05
CA PHE A 276 -2.01 8.93 8.22
C PHE A 276 -1.10 10.15 8.32
N GLY A 277 -1.44 11.08 9.19
CA GLY A 277 -0.62 12.27 9.39
C GLY A 277 -1.35 13.29 10.24
N PHE A 278 -0.70 14.41 10.49
CA PHE A 278 -1.30 15.53 11.20
C PHE A 278 -0.77 16.86 10.70
N MET A 279 -1.58 17.89 10.86
CA MET A 279 -1.16 19.27 10.64
C MET A 279 -1.96 20.22 11.53
N SER A 280 -1.42 21.41 11.76
CA SER A 280 -2.13 22.46 12.49
C SER A 280 -3.33 22.98 11.68
N GLU A 281 -4.33 23.51 12.38
CA GLU A 281 -5.56 24.03 11.77
C GLU A 281 -5.33 25.20 10.79
N ASP A 282 -4.25 25.96 11.00
CA ASP A 282 -3.81 27.06 10.15
C ASP A 282 -2.86 26.63 9.02
N GLY A 283 -2.55 25.33 8.92
CA GLY A 283 -1.67 24.77 7.90
C GLY A 283 -2.28 24.83 6.49
N PRO A 284 -1.44 24.87 5.44
CA PRO A 284 -1.92 24.95 4.07
C PRO A 284 -2.68 23.69 3.65
N GLY A 285 -3.98 23.84 3.35
CA GLY A 285 -4.87 22.74 3.00
C GLY A 285 -5.40 21.95 4.20
N ALA A 286 -5.35 22.52 5.42
CA ALA A 286 -5.90 21.91 6.60
C ALA A 286 -7.40 21.59 6.44
N HIS A 287 -7.77 20.39 6.81
CA HIS A 287 -9.15 19.90 6.72
C HIS A 287 -9.39 18.76 7.72
N ILE A 288 -10.65 18.47 7.98
CA ILE A 288 -11.01 17.26 8.71
C ILE A 288 -10.78 16.05 7.78
N PRO A 289 -10.10 14.96 8.24
CA PRO A 289 -9.75 14.63 9.62
C PRO A 289 -8.27 14.83 10.00
N VAL A 290 -7.47 15.62 9.27
CA VAL A 290 -6.00 15.66 9.42
C VAL A 290 -5.51 16.63 10.51
N ILE A 291 -6.39 17.48 11.06
CA ILE A 291 -6.01 18.48 12.07
C ILE A 291 -5.62 17.79 13.39
N GLY A 292 -4.39 18.04 13.81
CA GLY A 292 -3.77 17.44 15.00
C GLY A 292 -2.36 17.97 15.24
N ASP A 293 -1.67 17.34 16.18
CA ASP A 293 -0.30 17.68 16.56
C ASP A 293 0.52 16.45 16.95
N GLU A 294 1.74 16.67 17.46
CA GLU A 294 2.64 15.61 17.89
C GLU A 294 2.08 14.73 19.03
N THR A 295 1.11 15.23 19.81
CA THR A 295 0.48 14.41 20.86
C THR A 295 -0.23 13.21 20.22
N TYR A 296 -0.95 13.46 19.11
CA TYR A 296 -1.52 12.38 18.30
C TYR A 296 -0.41 11.50 17.69
N GLY A 297 0.62 12.13 17.09
CA GLY A 297 1.72 11.41 16.46
C GLY A 297 2.43 10.46 17.43
N GLU A 298 2.76 10.91 18.65
CA GLU A 298 3.40 10.11 19.70
C GLU A 298 2.50 8.93 20.12
N ALA A 299 1.23 9.20 20.39
CA ALA A 299 0.29 8.15 20.79
C ALA A 299 0.14 7.09 19.70
N LEU A 300 0.00 7.51 18.42
CA LEU A 300 -0.19 6.57 17.31
C LEU A 300 1.07 5.75 17.03
N VAL A 301 2.24 6.37 16.97
CA VAL A 301 3.50 5.63 16.75
C VAL A 301 3.73 4.64 17.89
N ALA A 302 3.56 5.04 19.14
CA ALA A 302 3.68 4.13 20.28
C ALA A 302 2.69 2.95 20.19
N PHE A 303 1.45 3.21 19.79
CA PHE A 303 0.42 2.18 19.60
C PHE A 303 0.79 1.18 18.50
N MET A 304 1.31 1.65 17.37
CA MET A 304 1.72 0.82 16.24
C MET A 304 2.96 -0.02 16.58
N GLU A 305 3.99 0.60 17.15
CA GLU A 305 5.24 -0.08 17.52
C GLU A 305 5.00 -1.20 18.55
N ALA A 306 4.16 -0.95 19.55
CA ALA A 306 3.81 -1.96 20.55
C ALA A 306 3.13 -3.21 19.97
N ARG A 307 2.69 -3.15 18.71
CA ARG A 307 1.95 -4.24 18.00
C ARG A 307 2.64 -4.73 16.75
N GLY A 308 3.83 -4.21 16.43
CA GLY A 308 4.54 -4.56 15.19
C GLY A 308 3.82 -4.10 13.92
N ILE A 309 3.00 -3.06 14.00
CA ILE A 309 2.25 -2.51 12.87
C ILE A 309 3.19 -1.64 12.04
N SER A 310 3.27 -1.92 10.75
CA SER A 310 4.04 -1.14 9.77
C SER A 310 3.31 0.16 9.40
N TRP A 311 4.05 1.19 8.95
CA TRP A 311 3.44 2.47 8.70
C TRP A 311 4.16 3.37 7.68
N THR A 312 3.37 4.20 6.96
CA THR A 312 3.83 5.25 6.06
C THR A 312 2.99 6.51 6.25
N PRO A 313 3.52 7.60 6.85
CA PRO A 313 2.79 8.86 6.95
C PRO A 313 2.57 9.49 5.57
N TRP A 314 1.44 10.14 5.41
CA TRP A 314 1.03 10.94 4.27
C TRP A 314 1.46 12.39 4.48
N VAL A 315 2.03 13.11 3.57
CA VAL A 315 2.55 12.71 2.27
C VAL A 315 3.91 13.39 2.03
N PHE A 316 4.88 12.68 1.47
CA PHE A 316 6.19 13.22 1.11
C PHE A 316 6.07 14.08 -0.15
N ASP A 317 5.47 15.26 0.01
CA ASP A 317 5.10 16.21 -1.03
C ASP A 317 5.02 17.62 -0.43
N ALA A 318 5.33 18.65 -1.21
CA ALA A 318 5.27 20.05 -0.79
C ALA A 318 3.91 20.72 -1.07
N GLN A 319 2.98 20.03 -1.76
CA GLN A 319 1.72 20.61 -2.21
C GLN A 319 0.48 19.84 -1.74
N TRP A 320 0.60 18.52 -1.53
CA TRP A 320 -0.52 17.68 -1.05
C TRP A 320 -0.56 17.64 0.48
N SER A 321 -1.74 17.84 1.03
CA SER A 321 -1.95 17.96 2.49
C SER A 321 -2.31 16.61 3.14
N PRO A 322 -1.83 16.34 4.35
CA PRO A 322 -0.85 17.07 5.15
C PRO A 322 0.59 16.81 4.69
N GLN A 323 1.31 17.90 4.39
CA GLN A 323 2.65 17.84 3.82
C GLN A 323 3.71 17.37 4.83
N LEU A 324 4.63 16.51 4.39
CA LEU A 324 5.85 16.17 5.15
C LEU A 324 7.03 17.10 4.83
N ILE A 325 7.03 17.74 3.66
CA ILE A 325 8.05 18.71 3.22
C ILE A 325 7.42 20.05 2.87
N GLU A 326 8.16 21.14 3.12
CA GLU A 326 7.73 22.52 2.85
C GLU A 326 8.00 22.93 1.40
N ASP A 327 9.05 22.35 0.82
CA ASP A 327 9.57 22.67 -0.50
C ASP A 327 10.21 21.44 -1.17
N TRP A 328 10.63 21.61 -2.42
CA TRP A 328 11.28 20.56 -3.21
C TRP A 328 12.80 20.43 -2.94
N ASP A 329 13.34 21.22 -2.00
CA ASP A 329 14.64 20.98 -1.38
C ASP A 329 14.55 20.02 -0.18
N PHE A 330 13.35 19.46 0.02
CA PHE A 330 13.02 18.47 1.06
C PHE A 330 13.13 19.01 2.49
N THR A 331 12.93 20.32 2.67
CA THR A 331 12.83 20.93 4.00
C THR A 331 11.63 20.32 4.74
N PRO A 332 11.84 19.67 5.91
CA PRO A 332 10.73 19.00 6.58
C PRO A 332 9.80 20.00 7.27
N THR A 333 8.49 19.81 7.10
CA THR A 333 7.46 20.49 7.91
C THR A 333 7.57 20.07 9.40
N ARG A 334 6.70 20.62 10.24
CA ARG A 334 6.57 20.18 11.64
C ARG A 334 6.30 18.66 11.74
N GLN A 335 5.31 18.17 11.01
CA GLN A 335 4.99 16.74 10.89
C GLN A 335 6.18 15.97 10.29
N GLY A 336 6.81 16.51 9.25
CA GLY A 336 7.96 15.90 8.59
C GLY A 336 9.15 15.70 9.52
N ARG A 337 9.49 16.71 10.34
CA ARG A 337 10.55 16.57 11.38
C ARG A 337 10.23 15.44 12.36
N PHE A 338 8.99 15.40 12.84
CA PHE A 338 8.53 14.37 13.76
C PHE A 338 8.73 12.97 13.18
N PHE A 339 8.19 12.67 11.99
CA PHE A 339 8.29 11.32 11.42
C PHE A 339 9.69 10.97 10.95
N ARG A 340 10.48 11.94 10.46
CA ARG A 340 11.90 11.72 10.16
C ARG A 340 12.68 11.27 11.40
N GLU A 341 12.49 11.94 12.52
CA GLU A 341 13.13 11.57 13.79
C GLU A 341 12.69 10.17 14.26
N LYS A 342 11.40 9.84 14.17
CA LYS A 342 10.90 8.50 14.50
C LYS A 342 11.53 7.42 13.63
N MET A 343 11.61 7.60 12.31
CA MET A 343 12.27 6.65 11.41
C MET A 343 13.76 6.52 11.73
N GLN A 344 14.45 7.63 12.00
CA GLN A 344 15.86 7.61 12.38
C GLN A 344 16.10 6.85 13.70
N GLN A 345 15.21 6.95 14.68
CA GLN A 345 15.29 6.23 15.95
C GLN A 345 14.97 4.74 15.80
N LEU A 346 13.90 4.40 15.07
CA LEU A 346 13.32 3.06 15.05
C LEU A 346 13.93 2.15 13.99
N ASN A 347 14.47 2.70 12.91
CA ASN A 347 15.16 1.95 11.86
C ASN A 347 16.70 1.90 12.10
N GLN A 348 17.19 2.25 13.30
CA GLN A 348 18.59 2.07 13.66
C GLN A 348 18.90 0.58 13.77
N GLY A 349 19.70 0.06 12.86
CA GLY A 349 20.08 -1.36 12.85
C GLY A 349 19.53 -2.17 11.68
N ALA A 350 18.58 -1.66 10.91
CA ALA A 350 18.27 -2.20 9.60
C ALA A 350 19.47 -1.85 8.67
N SER A 351 20.55 -2.60 8.81
CA SER A 351 21.69 -2.52 7.88
C SER A 351 21.15 -2.72 6.47
N ALA A 352 21.56 -1.85 5.55
CA ALA A 352 21.38 -2.10 4.12
C ALA A 352 21.75 -3.58 3.83
N PRO A 353 21.01 -4.28 2.97
CA PRO A 353 21.31 -5.66 2.65
C PRO A 353 22.80 -5.75 2.28
N ARG A 354 23.54 -6.62 2.96
CA ARG A 354 24.96 -6.86 2.65
C ARG A 354 24.99 -7.35 1.19
N ARG A 355 25.75 -6.64 0.36
CA ARG A 355 25.96 -6.95 -1.04
C ARG A 355 26.56 -8.34 -1.22
#